data_9df64ab0f9d4f43e6f0ff8527ea1696f
#
_entry.id   9df64ab0f9d4f43e6f0ff8527ea1696f
#
_cell.length_a   1.000
_cell.length_b   1.000
_cell.length_c   1.000
_cell.angle_alpha   90.00
_cell.angle_beta   90.00
_cell.angle_gamma   90.00
#
_symmetry.space_group_name_H-M   'P 1'
#
loop_
_entity.id
_entity.type
_entity.pdbx_description
1 polymer ?
#
loop_
_entity_poly.entity_id
_entity_poly.type
_entity_poly.pdbx_seq_one_letter_code
_entity_poly.pdbx_strand_id
1 'polypeptide(L)'
;AALAQSRDNYNKTIMFAPMSGTVTKVNKEIGEMALGSAFSRDIIMIIADLNDMEVLVDVNENDVVDVALGDTTEIEIDALQDTMFQGIVTEIAHSAQNTGQGSLDQVTNFKVQIRLLAPPKEIRPGMSAAVDIRADVRNDVLFVPIQSVTMRKPRQLEEKQDNELSRADSSFI
;
A
#
# COMPACT_ATOMS: atom_id res chain seq x y z
N ALA A 1 48.60 -3.19 21.86
CA ALA A 1 47.41 -2.38 22.04
C ALA A 1 47.44 -1.11 21.18
N ALA A 2 48.46 -0.25 21.26
CA ALA A 2 48.53 1.03 20.51
C ALA A 2 48.54 0.85 18.98
N LEU A 3 49.25 -0.15 18.44
CA LEU A 3 49.32 -0.42 17.01
C LEU A 3 47.98 -0.91 16.43
N ALA A 4 47.22 -1.70 17.20
CA ALA A 4 45.91 -2.16 16.81
C ALA A 4 44.92 -0.98 16.71
N GLN A 5 44.97 -0.10 17.70
CA GLN A 5 44.14 1.10 17.72
C GLN A 5 44.44 2.09 16.58
N SER A 6 45.75 2.23 16.26
CA SER A 6 46.18 3.06 15.15
C SER A 6 45.69 2.52 13.80
N ARG A 7 45.75 1.19 13.66
CA ARG A 7 45.28 0.47 12.47
C ARG A 7 43.75 0.55 12.30
N ASP A 8 43.00 0.45 13.40
CA ASP A 8 41.53 0.63 13.40
C ASP A 8 41.14 2.05 13.02
N ASN A 9 41.87 3.05 13.54
CA ASN A 9 41.63 4.43 13.15
C ASN A 9 41.92 4.69 11.67
N TYR A 10 42.97 4.08 11.13
CA TYR A 10 43.28 4.14 9.70
C TYR A 10 42.22 3.48 8.85
N ASN A 11 41.73 2.29 9.23
CA ASN A 11 40.68 1.60 8.52
C ASN A 11 39.36 2.38 8.49
N LYS A 12 39.07 3.17 9.51
CA LYS A 12 37.88 4.04 9.57
C LYS A 12 37.96 5.27 8.66
N THR A 13 39.16 5.59 8.14
CA THR A 13 39.29 6.72 7.18
C THR A 13 38.91 6.32 5.75
N ILE A 14 38.83 5.03 5.46
CA ILE A 14 38.42 4.52 4.16
C ILE A 14 37.05 3.86 4.31
N MET A 15 36.05 4.41 3.64
CA MET A 15 34.70 3.86 3.62
C MET A 15 34.47 3.10 2.33
N PHE A 16 33.99 1.87 2.45
CA PHE A 16 33.60 1.04 1.33
C PHE A 16 32.09 0.99 1.20
N ALA A 17 31.60 0.92 -0.03
CA ALA A 17 30.19 0.67 -0.27
C ALA A 17 29.81 -0.73 0.27
N PRO A 18 28.73 -0.85 1.06
CA PRO A 18 28.32 -2.14 1.63
C PRO A 18 27.73 -3.08 0.56
N MET A 19 27.28 -2.53 -0.57
CA MET A 19 26.63 -3.25 -1.67
C MET A 19 27.03 -2.65 -3.03
N SER A 20 26.90 -3.45 -4.07
CA SER A 20 27.01 -2.98 -5.45
C SER A 20 25.73 -2.22 -5.83
N GLY A 21 25.86 -1.13 -6.57
CA GLY A 21 24.69 -0.33 -6.97
C GLY A 21 25.09 0.97 -7.65
N THR A 22 24.10 1.81 -7.88
CA THR A 22 24.28 3.14 -8.47
C THR A 22 24.21 4.19 -7.38
N VAL A 23 25.10 5.18 -7.43
CA VAL A 23 25.03 6.35 -6.53
C VAL A 23 23.84 7.21 -6.95
N THR A 24 22.83 7.29 -6.09
CA THR A 24 21.60 8.05 -6.37
C THR A 24 21.67 9.47 -5.85
N LYS A 25 22.42 9.68 -4.77
CA LYS A 25 22.60 11.01 -4.17
C LYS A 25 23.99 11.13 -3.52
N VAL A 26 24.64 12.25 -3.76
CA VAL A 26 25.86 12.66 -3.07
C VAL A 26 25.47 13.86 -2.18
N ASN A 27 25.62 13.70 -0.87
CA ASN A 27 25.27 14.75 0.10
C ASN A 27 26.48 15.59 0.53
N LYS A 28 27.69 15.09 0.33
CA LYS A 28 28.94 15.76 0.72
C LYS A 28 29.88 15.89 -0.45
N GLU A 29 30.42 17.08 -0.65
CA GLU A 29 31.42 17.36 -1.68
C GLU A 29 32.84 17.17 -1.14
N ILE A 30 33.82 17.10 -2.05
CA ILE A 30 35.24 16.98 -1.70
C ILE A 30 35.67 18.26 -0.97
N GLY A 31 36.24 18.09 0.22
CA GLY A 31 36.66 19.20 1.09
C GLY A 31 35.67 19.56 2.20
N GLU A 32 34.47 19.01 2.17
CA GLU A 32 33.50 19.15 3.25
C GLU A 32 33.80 18.22 4.43
N MET A 33 33.57 18.72 5.63
CA MET A 33 33.74 17.96 6.86
C MET A 33 32.56 17.02 7.09
N ALA A 34 32.83 15.73 7.20
CA ALA A 34 31.86 14.73 7.60
C ALA A 34 31.93 14.54 9.12
N LEU A 35 30.90 15.00 9.84
CA LEU A 35 30.80 14.91 11.30
C LEU A 35 30.06 13.62 11.69
N GLY A 36 30.79 12.50 11.72
CA GLY A 36 30.28 11.27 12.30
C GLY A 36 30.40 11.29 13.82
N SER A 37 29.31 11.54 14.55
CA SER A 37 29.25 11.36 15.99
C SER A 37 28.27 10.27 16.39
N ALA A 38 28.40 9.77 17.62
CA ALA A 38 27.47 8.78 18.16
C ALA A 38 26.01 9.27 18.19
N PHE A 39 25.79 10.59 18.16
CA PHE A 39 24.49 11.24 18.27
C PHE A 39 23.97 11.79 16.95
N SER A 40 24.80 11.95 15.92
CA SER A 40 24.39 12.47 14.61
C SER A 40 25.04 11.67 13.51
N ARG A 41 24.21 11.01 12.68
CA ARG A 41 24.65 10.30 11.49
C ARG A 41 24.77 11.29 10.35
N ASP A 42 25.96 11.40 9.77
CA ASP A 42 26.17 12.20 8.57
C ASP A 42 26.23 11.27 7.35
N ILE A 43 25.27 11.46 6.45
CA ILE A 43 25.14 10.64 5.23
C ILE A 43 25.96 11.31 4.14
N ILE A 44 27.02 10.63 3.69
CA ILE A 44 27.92 11.13 2.64
C ILE A 44 27.32 10.91 1.26
N MET A 45 26.85 9.69 0.97
CA MET A 45 26.21 9.32 -0.28
C MET A 45 25.19 8.23 -0.08
N ILE A 46 24.26 8.11 -1.01
CA ILE A 46 23.25 7.06 -1.04
C ILE A 46 23.48 6.21 -2.27
N ILE A 47 23.58 4.89 -2.05
CA ILE A 47 23.74 3.88 -3.11
C ILE A 47 22.48 3.02 -3.10
N ALA A 48 21.89 2.80 -4.28
CA ALA A 48 20.70 1.97 -4.45
C ALA A 48 20.91 0.98 -5.60
N ASP A 49 20.27 -0.19 -5.48
CA ASP A 49 20.14 -1.13 -6.60
C ASP A 49 18.87 -0.74 -7.38
N LEU A 50 19.09 -0.33 -8.63
CA LEU A 50 18.00 0.10 -9.51
C LEU A 50 17.30 -1.08 -10.20
N ASN A 51 17.78 -2.31 -10.04
CA ASN A 51 17.14 -3.49 -10.60
C ASN A 51 16.05 -4.06 -9.68
N ASP A 52 16.08 -3.73 -8.38
CA ASP A 52 15.07 -4.13 -7.39
C ASP A 52 14.41 -2.87 -6.83
N MET A 53 13.29 -2.50 -7.42
CA MET A 53 12.56 -1.28 -7.08
C MET A 53 11.26 -1.63 -6.39
N GLU A 54 10.94 -0.87 -5.34
CA GLU A 54 9.71 -1.02 -4.58
C GLU A 54 8.94 0.30 -4.56
N VAL A 55 7.62 0.20 -4.62
CA VAL A 55 6.69 1.32 -4.44
C VAL A 55 6.11 1.24 -3.04
N LEU A 56 6.17 2.35 -2.32
CA LEU A 56 5.54 2.51 -1.01
C LEU A 56 4.21 3.24 -1.19
N VAL A 57 3.12 2.59 -0.82
CA VAL A 57 1.76 3.14 -0.93
C VAL A 57 1.15 3.28 0.46
N ASP A 58 0.47 4.39 0.68
CA ASP A 58 -0.32 4.61 1.90
C ASP A 58 -1.77 4.21 1.62
N VAL A 59 -2.20 3.08 2.18
CA VAL A 59 -3.54 2.50 2.04
C VAL A 59 -4.38 2.82 3.27
N ASN A 60 -5.64 3.23 3.07
CA ASN A 60 -6.55 3.52 4.17
C ASN A 60 -6.88 2.27 5.01
N GLU A 61 -7.17 2.45 6.30
CA GLU A 61 -7.54 1.38 7.23
C GLU A 61 -8.72 0.52 6.74
N ASN A 62 -9.69 1.11 6.05
CA ASN A 62 -10.85 0.37 5.56
C ASN A 62 -10.51 -0.54 4.38
N ASP A 63 -9.54 -0.14 3.55
CA ASP A 63 -9.18 -0.83 2.32
C ASP A 63 -8.06 -1.85 2.53
N VAL A 64 -7.18 -1.63 3.53
CA VAL A 64 -6.05 -2.52 3.82
C VAL A 64 -6.48 -3.92 4.25
N VAL A 65 -7.69 -4.05 4.79
CA VAL A 65 -8.25 -5.34 5.26
C VAL A 65 -8.44 -6.31 4.09
N ASP A 66 -8.75 -5.79 2.91
CA ASP A 66 -8.98 -6.59 1.71
C ASP A 66 -7.68 -6.89 0.94
N VAL A 67 -6.57 -6.22 1.29
CA VAL A 67 -5.26 -6.42 0.64
C VAL A 67 -4.53 -7.60 1.25
N ALA A 68 -4.05 -8.51 0.41
CA ALA A 68 -3.28 -9.68 0.83
C ALA A 68 -1.85 -9.68 0.22
N LEU A 69 -0.95 -10.37 0.92
CA LEU A 69 0.39 -10.61 0.39
C LEU A 69 0.32 -11.44 -0.89
N GLY A 70 0.99 -10.97 -1.94
CA GLY A 70 0.99 -11.62 -3.25
C GLY A 70 -0.07 -11.09 -4.23
N ASP A 71 -0.90 -10.14 -3.82
CA ASP A 71 -1.85 -9.49 -4.71
C ASP A 71 -1.13 -8.80 -5.87
N THR A 72 -1.73 -8.90 -7.06
CA THR A 72 -1.22 -8.26 -8.26
C THR A 72 -1.66 -6.82 -8.30
N THR A 73 -0.73 -5.94 -8.64
CA THR A 73 -0.96 -4.51 -8.71
C THR A 73 -0.63 -3.96 -10.08
N GLU A 74 -1.37 -2.94 -10.50
CA GLU A 74 -1.05 -2.10 -11.66
C GLU A 74 -0.51 -0.77 -11.14
N ILE A 75 0.64 -0.37 -11.65
CA ILE A 75 1.40 0.79 -11.20
C ILE A 75 1.55 1.74 -12.37
N GLU A 76 1.06 2.95 -12.21
CA GLU A 76 1.25 4.05 -13.13
C GLU A 76 2.23 5.07 -12.52
N ILE A 77 3.31 5.39 -13.25
CA ILE A 77 4.32 6.33 -12.78
C ILE A 77 4.07 7.67 -13.45
N ASP A 78 3.93 8.75 -12.67
CA ASP A 78 3.61 10.08 -13.16
C ASP A 78 4.57 10.59 -14.25
N ALA A 79 5.84 10.17 -14.19
CA ALA A 79 6.86 10.54 -15.16
C ALA A 79 6.78 9.76 -16.48
N LEU A 80 6.09 8.62 -16.51
CA LEU A 80 5.95 7.73 -17.66
C LEU A 80 4.47 7.52 -17.96
N GLN A 81 3.82 8.59 -18.42
CA GLN A 81 2.42 8.56 -18.81
C GLN A 81 2.20 7.52 -19.90
N ASP A 82 1.04 6.91 -19.94
CA ASP A 82 0.63 5.86 -20.86
C ASP A 82 1.32 4.49 -20.70
N THR A 83 2.09 4.27 -19.62
CA THR A 83 2.73 2.98 -19.37
C THR A 83 2.33 2.43 -18.01
N MET A 84 1.66 1.27 -18.01
CA MET A 84 1.31 0.54 -16.80
C MET A 84 2.33 -0.56 -16.52
N PHE A 85 2.82 -0.59 -15.30
CA PHE A 85 3.75 -1.60 -14.81
C PHE A 85 3.02 -2.56 -13.87
N GLN A 86 3.48 -3.81 -13.85
CA GLN A 86 2.94 -4.80 -12.91
C GLN A 86 3.82 -4.90 -11.69
N GLY A 87 3.18 -5.03 -10.53
CA GLY A 87 3.80 -5.27 -9.26
C GLY A 87 3.11 -6.35 -8.45
N ILE A 88 3.75 -6.74 -7.38
CA ILE A 88 3.22 -7.70 -6.41
C ILE A 88 3.39 -7.13 -5.01
N VAL A 89 2.36 -7.25 -4.18
CA VAL A 89 2.40 -6.87 -2.77
C VAL A 89 3.36 -7.79 -2.03
N THR A 90 4.44 -7.23 -1.47
CA THR A 90 5.48 -7.97 -0.75
C THR A 90 5.36 -7.83 0.75
N GLU A 91 4.94 -6.67 1.24
CA GLU A 91 4.82 -6.42 2.67
C GLU A 91 3.67 -5.46 2.98
N ILE A 92 2.97 -5.70 4.08
CA ILE A 92 1.93 -4.84 4.62
C ILE A 92 2.35 -4.47 6.05
N ALA A 93 2.51 -3.17 6.32
CA ALA A 93 2.92 -2.72 7.64
C ALA A 93 1.85 -3.06 8.70
N HIS A 94 2.27 -3.63 9.82
CA HIS A 94 1.38 -3.95 10.95
C HIS A 94 1.07 -2.75 11.86
N SER A 95 1.72 -1.62 11.65
CA SER A 95 1.46 -0.40 12.41
C SER A 95 0.95 0.72 11.52
N ALA A 96 -0.14 1.34 11.95
CA ALA A 96 -0.68 2.50 11.27
C ALA A 96 0.24 3.72 11.44
N GLN A 97 0.33 4.52 10.39
CA GLN A 97 0.92 5.85 10.45
C GLN A 97 -0.19 6.89 10.45
N ASN A 98 -0.29 7.63 11.57
CA ASN A 98 -1.22 8.74 11.66
C ASN A 98 -0.61 9.96 10.99
N THR A 99 -1.13 10.33 9.85
CA THR A 99 -0.75 11.56 9.15
C THR A 99 -1.68 12.67 9.60
N GLY A 100 -1.16 13.74 10.17
CA GLY A 100 -1.96 14.90 10.61
C GLY A 100 -2.10 15.05 12.12
N GLN A 101 -1.00 14.99 12.87
CA GLN A 101 -1.02 15.34 14.30
C GLN A 101 -1.49 16.81 14.46
N GLY A 102 -2.74 16.98 14.94
CA GLY A 102 -3.33 18.27 15.25
C GLY A 102 -4.47 18.75 14.32
N SER A 103 -4.86 17.97 13.32
CA SER A 103 -6.04 18.22 12.46
C SER A 103 -7.24 17.39 12.91
N LEU A 104 -8.46 17.93 12.71
CA LEU A 104 -9.72 17.23 13.00
C LEU A 104 -9.97 16.03 12.08
N ASP A 105 -9.23 15.93 10.96
CA ASP A 105 -9.27 14.82 10.02
C ASP A 105 -8.01 13.94 10.18
N GLN A 106 -7.99 13.12 11.22
CA GLN A 106 -6.95 12.12 11.41
C GLN A 106 -7.22 10.92 10.50
N VAL A 107 -6.45 10.80 9.41
CA VAL A 107 -6.52 9.64 8.51
C VAL A 107 -5.52 8.60 8.97
N THR A 108 -6.01 7.40 9.22
CA THR A 108 -5.20 6.24 9.58
C THR A 108 -4.82 5.49 8.30
N ASN A 109 -3.53 5.48 7.96
CA ASN A 109 -3.02 4.80 6.79
C ASN A 109 -2.02 3.72 7.17
N PHE A 110 -1.99 2.64 6.39
CA PHE A 110 -1.01 1.56 6.49
C PHE A 110 -0.08 1.59 5.28
N LYS A 111 1.21 1.40 5.51
CA LYS A 111 2.18 1.31 4.41
C LYS A 111 2.17 -0.07 3.81
N VAL A 112 1.99 -0.12 2.50
CA VAL A 112 2.07 -1.34 1.70
C VAL A 112 3.28 -1.21 0.78
N GLN A 113 4.13 -2.23 0.77
CA GLN A 113 5.28 -2.32 -0.13
C GLN A 113 4.93 -3.22 -1.31
N ILE A 114 5.22 -2.72 -2.49
CA ILE A 114 4.91 -3.39 -3.74
C ILE A 114 6.18 -3.45 -4.57
N ARG A 115 6.61 -4.66 -4.93
CA ARG A 115 7.77 -4.86 -5.79
C ARG A 115 7.38 -4.78 -7.25
N LEU A 116 8.12 -3.99 -8.03
CA LEU A 116 7.98 -3.98 -9.49
C LEU A 116 8.57 -5.25 -10.09
N LEU A 117 7.84 -5.90 -11.00
CA LEU A 117 8.31 -7.13 -11.66
C LEU A 117 9.37 -6.85 -12.73
N ALA A 118 9.31 -5.72 -13.39
CA ALA A 118 10.25 -5.35 -14.46
C ALA A 118 10.45 -3.81 -14.46
N PRO A 119 11.28 -3.27 -13.55
CA PRO A 119 11.52 -1.83 -13.50
C PRO A 119 12.24 -1.35 -14.78
N PRO A 120 11.70 -0.37 -15.51
CA PRO A 120 12.41 0.23 -16.63
C PRO A 120 13.58 1.09 -16.13
N LYS A 121 14.59 1.25 -16.98
CA LYS A 121 15.83 1.98 -16.62
C LYS A 121 15.64 3.48 -16.38
N GLU A 122 14.53 4.01 -16.85
CA GLU A 122 14.18 5.43 -16.75
C GLU A 122 13.67 5.82 -15.36
N ILE A 123 13.18 4.85 -14.58
CA ILE A 123 12.65 5.10 -13.23
C ILE A 123 13.81 5.44 -12.27
N ARG A 124 13.54 6.42 -11.41
CA ARG A 124 14.48 6.84 -10.37
C ARG A 124 13.81 6.81 -9.00
N PRO A 125 14.55 6.49 -7.93
CA PRO A 125 14.02 6.59 -6.56
C PRO A 125 13.52 8.01 -6.26
N GLY A 126 12.33 8.09 -5.64
CA GLY A 126 11.68 9.35 -5.30
C GLY A 126 10.69 9.87 -6.34
N MET A 127 10.42 9.13 -7.41
CA MET A 127 9.31 9.42 -8.30
C MET A 127 7.98 9.05 -7.66
N SER A 128 6.91 9.80 -8.00
CA SER A 128 5.54 9.50 -7.58
C SER A 128 4.91 8.49 -8.51
N ALA A 129 4.05 7.65 -7.95
CA ALA A 129 3.29 6.66 -8.69
C ALA A 129 1.89 6.50 -8.11
N ALA A 130 0.91 6.22 -8.94
CA ALA A 130 -0.42 5.75 -8.58
C ALA A 130 -0.45 4.22 -8.69
N VAL A 131 -1.18 3.57 -7.78
CA VAL A 131 -1.24 2.11 -7.73
C VAL A 131 -2.67 1.64 -7.57
N ASP A 132 -3.07 0.71 -8.44
CA ASP A 132 -4.33 -0.03 -8.33
C ASP A 132 -4.04 -1.45 -7.85
N ILE A 133 -4.53 -1.80 -6.66
CA ILE A 133 -4.36 -3.12 -6.06
C ILE A 133 -5.59 -3.96 -6.35
N ARG A 134 -5.40 -5.12 -6.95
CA ARG A 134 -6.48 -6.09 -7.20
C ARG A 134 -6.60 -7.05 -6.03
N ALA A 135 -7.36 -6.65 -5.01
CA ALA A 135 -7.50 -7.38 -3.76
C ALA A 135 -8.38 -8.64 -3.86
N ASP A 136 -9.39 -8.67 -4.73
CA ASP A 136 -10.28 -9.83 -4.88
C ASP A 136 -10.64 -10.04 -6.35
N VAL A 137 -10.20 -11.15 -6.92
CA VAL A 137 -10.54 -11.56 -8.28
C VAL A 137 -11.43 -12.77 -8.23
N ARG A 138 -12.71 -12.60 -8.52
CA ARG A 138 -13.68 -13.70 -8.63
C ARG A 138 -13.94 -14.02 -10.07
N ASN A 139 -13.51 -15.21 -10.48
CA ASN A 139 -13.82 -15.75 -11.79
C ASN A 139 -15.14 -16.54 -11.72
N ASP A 140 -15.86 -16.60 -12.83
CA ASP A 140 -17.13 -17.36 -12.96
C ASP A 140 -18.24 -16.93 -11.99
N VAL A 141 -18.40 -15.62 -11.75
CA VAL A 141 -19.51 -15.09 -10.97
C VAL A 141 -20.70 -14.70 -11.85
N LEU A 142 -21.89 -15.06 -11.41
CA LEU A 142 -23.12 -14.55 -11.99
C LEU A 142 -23.30 -13.10 -11.54
N PHE A 143 -23.29 -12.16 -12.46
CA PHE A 143 -23.58 -10.78 -12.13
C PHE A 143 -24.97 -10.36 -12.59
N VAL A 144 -25.61 -9.53 -11.78
CA VAL A 144 -26.91 -8.94 -12.09
C VAL A 144 -26.75 -7.43 -12.15
N PRO A 145 -27.16 -6.75 -13.22
CA PRO A 145 -27.13 -5.29 -13.29
C PRO A 145 -27.88 -4.67 -12.12
N ILE A 146 -27.34 -3.62 -11.51
CA ILE A 146 -27.97 -2.93 -10.35
C ILE A 146 -29.41 -2.51 -10.65
N GLN A 147 -29.73 -2.16 -11.90
CA GLN A 147 -31.05 -1.79 -12.35
C GLN A 147 -32.09 -2.94 -12.25
N SER A 148 -31.63 -4.18 -12.16
CA SER A 148 -32.50 -5.36 -12.02
C SER A 148 -32.87 -5.66 -10.58
N VAL A 149 -32.18 -5.05 -9.60
CA VAL A 149 -32.42 -5.26 -8.18
C VAL A 149 -33.48 -4.26 -7.72
N THR A 150 -34.73 -4.70 -7.68
CA THR A 150 -35.83 -3.90 -7.13
C THR A 150 -36.30 -4.47 -5.81
N MET A 151 -36.43 -3.62 -4.79
CA MET A 151 -37.05 -4.01 -3.53
C MET A 151 -38.56 -4.18 -3.76
N ARG A 152 -39.06 -5.43 -3.72
CA ARG A 152 -40.48 -5.68 -3.58
C ARG A 152 -40.82 -5.78 -2.10
N LYS A 153 -41.77 -4.98 -1.64
CA LYS A 153 -42.42 -5.23 -0.34
C LYS A 153 -42.98 -6.66 -0.37
N PRO A 154 -42.75 -7.49 0.68
CA PRO A 154 -43.42 -8.78 0.75
C PRO A 154 -44.93 -8.52 0.65
N ARG A 155 -45.58 -9.24 -0.29
CA ARG A 155 -47.05 -9.21 -0.41
C ARG A 155 -47.55 -9.75 0.93
N GLN A 156 -48.16 -8.89 1.73
CA GLN A 156 -48.92 -9.36 2.90
C GLN A 156 -49.93 -10.36 2.33
N LEU A 157 -49.81 -11.63 2.74
CA LEU A 157 -50.85 -12.58 2.57
C LEU A 157 -52.01 -12.05 3.42
N GLU A 158 -52.87 -11.27 2.81
CA GLU A 158 -54.12 -10.85 3.44
C GLU A 158 -54.83 -12.08 3.94
N GLU A 159 -55.05 -12.11 5.23
CA GLU A 159 -55.84 -13.02 5.97
C GLU A 159 -57.18 -13.28 5.27
N LYS A 160 -57.24 -14.39 4.57
CA LYS A 160 -58.49 -14.98 4.08
C LYS A 160 -59.17 -15.86 5.12
N GLN A 161 -58.88 -15.62 6.41
CA GLN A 161 -59.43 -16.48 7.48
C GLN A 161 -60.54 -15.88 8.32
N ASP A 162 -60.82 -14.57 8.21
CA ASP A 162 -61.89 -13.96 9.05
C ASP A 162 -63.26 -13.86 8.38
N ASN A 163 -63.42 -14.32 7.15
CA ASN A 163 -64.71 -14.15 6.47
C ASN A 163 -65.54 -15.48 6.35
N GLU A 164 -65.02 -16.59 6.87
CA GLU A 164 -65.83 -17.82 6.94
C GLU A 164 -66.47 -18.05 8.31
N LEU A 165 -65.94 -17.43 9.38
CA LEU A 165 -66.52 -17.56 10.72
C LEU A 165 -67.70 -16.61 10.95
N SER A 166 -67.82 -15.51 10.21
CA SER A 166 -68.97 -14.60 10.33
C SER A 166 -70.19 -15.02 9.56
N ARG A 167 -70.09 -16.06 8.70
CA ARG A 167 -71.22 -16.57 7.93
C ARG A 167 -71.91 -17.78 8.57
N ALA A 168 -71.32 -18.37 9.61
CA ALA A 168 -71.86 -19.55 10.30
C ALA A 168 -72.81 -19.17 11.45
N ASP A 169 -72.78 -17.95 11.94
CA ASP A 169 -73.61 -17.54 13.10
C ASP A 169 -74.95 -16.85 12.77
N SER A 170 -75.29 -16.72 11.49
CA SER A 170 -76.58 -16.08 11.12
C SER A 170 -77.65 -17.02 10.55
N SER A 171 -77.49 -18.37 10.79
CA SER A 171 -78.48 -19.34 10.30
C SER A 171 -79.17 -20.14 11.43
N PHE A 172 -79.16 -19.63 12.68
CA PHE A 172 -79.98 -20.16 13.76
C PHE A 172 -80.73 -19.04 14.46
N ILE A 173 -81.90 -18.69 13.93
CA ILE A 173 -83.17 -18.29 14.64
C ILE A 173 -84.27 -18.31 13.57
#